data_657d359634861613d92ddc81f2a1cd00
#
_entry.id   657d359634861613d92ddc81f2a1cd00
#
_cell.length_a   1.000
_cell.length_b   1.000
_cell.length_c   1.000
_cell.angle_alpha   90.00
_cell.angle_beta   90.00
_cell.angle_gamma   90.00
#
_symmetry.space_group_name_H-M   'P 1'
#
loop_
_entity.id
_entity.type
_entity.pdbx_description
1 polymer ?
#
loop_
_entity_poly.entity_id
_entity_poly.type
_entity_poly.pdbx_seq_one_letter_code
_entity_poly.pdbx_strand_id
1 'polypeptide(L)'
;SAESDVYKRQVEQRNAETRKNVLKYDEVMNEQRKVIYARRNEILSGEDLREDTINNFAAVIDDALDRYCVTEHKEDWDLEGLATALQALWPQRVESSDLEKHQDVNELYEAVMGNAIQFYESREQELTPDVMRQVEGQIMLRILDQRWRDHLYSMDYLKEGIHLRAMGQKNPLTEWQREGFEMFETMMDSVREDFVKYVSHIEISDNPETDNEKNTLDQSQNVQYSGTDEIASGALAAISSNKSAGALIDNAPAVVEESKSAKQQTVVKSEFEKTGRNDPCPCGSGKKFKQCCGR
;
A
#
# COMPACT_ATOMS: atom_id res chain seq x y z
N SER A 1 11.82 -48.88 -14.87
CA SER A 1 13.20 -49.22 -15.25
C SER A 1 14.12 -48.19 -14.64
N ALA A 2 15.38 -48.59 -14.32
CA ALA A 2 16.34 -47.71 -13.63
C ALA A 2 16.52 -46.34 -14.30
N GLU A 3 16.49 -46.25 -15.63
CA GLU A 3 16.57 -45.00 -16.39
C GLU A 3 15.33 -44.11 -16.13
N SER A 4 14.14 -44.69 -16.04
CA SER A 4 12.93 -43.93 -15.73
C SER A 4 12.96 -43.35 -14.31
N ASP A 5 13.56 -44.06 -13.35
CA ASP A 5 13.68 -43.61 -11.97
C ASP A 5 14.74 -42.52 -11.82
N VAL A 6 15.83 -42.58 -12.58
CA VAL A 6 16.84 -41.52 -12.65
C VAL A 6 16.24 -40.24 -13.25
N TYR A 7 15.49 -40.37 -14.35
CA TYR A 7 14.83 -39.21 -14.98
C TYR A 7 13.80 -38.57 -14.04
N LYS A 8 12.97 -39.34 -13.33
CA LYS A 8 12.01 -38.82 -12.35
C LYS A 8 12.72 -38.05 -11.23
N ARG A 9 13.78 -38.59 -10.65
CA ARG A 9 14.57 -37.88 -9.61
C ARG A 9 15.14 -36.57 -10.14
N GLN A 10 15.64 -36.55 -11.37
CA GLN A 10 16.20 -35.35 -11.99
C GLN A 10 15.14 -34.26 -12.21
N VAL A 11 13.93 -34.64 -12.63
CA VAL A 11 12.81 -33.73 -12.78
C VAL A 11 12.35 -33.21 -11.41
N GLU A 12 12.24 -34.09 -10.41
CA GLU A 12 11.86 -33.73 -9.04
C GLU A 12 12.87 -32.77 -8.41
N GLN A 13 14.16 -33.02 -8.61
CA GLN A 13 15.23 -32.14 -8.11
C GLN A 13 15.16 -30.76 -8.77
N ARG A 14 14.97 -30.71 -10.08
CA ARG A 14 14.83 -29.45 -10.82
C ARG A 14 13.59 -28.66 -10.37
N ASN A 15 12.47 -29.35 -10.15
CA ASN A 15 11.24 -28.74 -9.65
C ASN A 15 11.41 -28.22 -8.20
N ALA A 16 12.16 -28.95 -7.37
CA ALA A 16 12.48 -28.53 -6.00
C ALA A 16 13.38 -27.29 -5.98
N GLU A 17 14.39 -27.21 -6.85
CA GLU A 17 15.25 -26.03 -7.01
C GLU A 17 14.46 -24.82 -7.51
N THR A 18 13.58 -25.02 -8.49
CA THR A 18 12.71 -23.94 -9.00
C THR A 18 11.82 -23.39 -7.91
N ARG A 19 11.14 -24.26 -7.15
CA ARG A 19 10.30 -23.86 -5.99
C ARG A 19 11.11 -23.12 -4.94
N LYS A 20 12.31 -23.62 -4.59
CA LYS A 20 13.20 -22.96 -3.62
C LYS A 20 13.62 -21.57 -4.09
N ASN A 21 13.87 -21.39 -5.38
CA ASN A 21 14.20 -20.08 -5.91
C ASN A 21 13.00 -19.14 -5.86
N VAL A 22 11.81 -19.56 -6.26
CA VAL A 22 10.58 -18.75 -6.16
C VAL A 22 10.36 -18.27 -4.72
N LEU A 23 10.49 -19.17 -3.73
CA LEU A 23 10.35 -18.82 -2.31
C LEU A 23 11.33 -17.73 -1.86
N LYS A 24 12.59 -17.73 -2.38
CA LYS A 24 13.57 -16.69 -2.04
C LYS A 24 13.21 -15.31 -2.59
N TYR A 25 12.56 -15.25 -3.75
CA TYR A 25 12.03 -13.98 -4.29
C TYR A 25 10.84 -13.49 -3.48
N ASP A 26 9.94 -14.40 -3.10
CA ASP A 26 8.75 -14.06 -2.32
C ASP A 26 9.08 -13.68 -0.86
N GLU A 27 10.20 -14.17 -0.31
CA GLU A 27 10.66 -13.85 1.05
C GLU A 27 10.91 -12.34 1.23
N VAL A 28 11.51 -11.66 0.24
CA VAL A 28 11.75 -10.21 0.28
C VAL A 28 10.42 -9.46 0.46
N MET A 29 9.43 -9.78 -0.37
CA MET A 29 8.11 -9.15 -0.28
C MET A 29 7.39 -9.49 1.02
N ASN A 30 7.61 -10.69 1.54
CA ASN A 30 6.98 -11.11 2.79
C ASN A 30 7.56 -10.36 4.01
N GLU A 31 8.87 -10.11 4.05
CA GLU A 31 9.50 -9.32 5.11
C GLU A 31 9.02 -7.85 5.06
N GLN A 32 8.97 -7.24 3.89
CA GLN A 32 8.43 -5.90 3.72
C GLN A 32 6.96 -5.81 4.16
N ARG A 33 6.14 -6.82 3.79
CA ARG A 33 4.74 -6.90 4.21
C ARG A 33 4.58 -7.00 5.72
N LYS A 34 5.44 -7.76 6.39
CA LYS A 34 5.43 -7.85 7.86
C LYS A 34 5.64 -6.50 8.52
N VAL A 35 6.62 -5.71 8.03
CA VAL A 35 6.90 -4.36 8.54
C VAL A 35 5.67 -3.45 8.36
N ILE A 36 5.10 -3.41 7.16
CA ILE A 36 3.93 -2.57 6.87
C ILE A 36 2.72 -2.98 7.72
N TYR A 37 2.44 -4.28 7.85
CA TYR A 37 1.29 -4.74 8.63
C TYR A 37 1.48 -4.58 10.13
N ALA A 38 2.71 -4.72 10.65
CA ALA A 38 3.03 -4.41 12.04
C ALA A 38 2.74 -2.94 12.33
N ARG A 39 3.28 -2.05 11.50
CA ARG A 39 3.06 -0.61 11.62
C ARG A 39 1.58 -0.23 11.55
N ARG A 40 0.85 -0.82 10.61
CA ARG A 40 -0.58 -0.60 10.48
C ARG A 40 -1.36 -1.04 11.72
N ASN A 41 -0.98 -2.18 12.31
CA ASN A 41 -1.62 -2.69 13.52
C ASN A 41 -1.33 -1.81 14.74
N GLU A 42 -0.12 -1.27 14.89
CA GLU A 42 0.25 -0.31 15.95
C GLU A 42 -0.69 0.90 15.92
N ILE A 43 -0.86 1.51 14.74
CA ILE A 43 -1.75 2.65 14.56
C ILE A 43 -3.21 2.30 14.89
N LEU A 44 -3.69 1.13 14.44
CA LEU A 44 -5.06 0.67 14.68
C LEU A 44 -5.30 0.28 16.14
N SER A 45 -4.28 -0.12 16.89
CA SER A 45 -4.38 -0.44 18.32
C SER A 45 -4.55 0.80 19.21
N GLY A 46 -4.41 1.99 18.63
CA GLY A 46 -4.59 3.26 19.34
C GLY A 46 -3.39 3.65 20.19
N GLU A 47 -2.19 3.24 19.80
CA GLU A 47 -0.94 3.71 20.42
C GLU A 47 -0.80 5.23 20.27
N ASP A 48 -0.13 5.86 21.26
CA ASP A 48 0.11 7.30 21.21
C ASP A 48 1.12 7.62 20.10
N LEU A 49 0.61 8.23 19.02
CA LEU A 49 1.40 8.57 17.83
C LEU A 49 2.25 9.85 18.01
N ARG A 50 2.17 10.54 19.17
CA ARG A 50 2.90 11.81 19.38
C ARG A 50 4.41 11.65 19.22
N GLU A 51 4.99 10.66 19.88
CA GLU A 51 6.43 10.37 19.79
C GLU A 51 6.83 10.00 18.36
N ASP A 52 6.02 9.17 17.71
CA ASP A 52 6.22 8.80 16.32
C ASP A 52 6.14 9.98 15.35
N THR A 53 5.21 10.91 15.58
CA THR A 53 5.09 12.12 14.77
C THR A 53 6.34 13.00 14.93
N ILE A 54 6.84 13.18 16.16
CA ILE A 54 8.08 13.90 16.42
C ILE A 54 9.28 13.20 15.74
N ASN A 55 9.36 11.87 15.80
CA ASN A 55 10.40 11.10 15.12
C ASN A 55 10.33 11.23 13.60
N ASN A 56 9.14 11.34 13.01
CA ASN A 56 8.99 11.59 11.58
C ASN A 56 9.47 13.00 11.21
N PHE A 57 9.19 14.03 12.02
CA PHE A 57 9.76 15.36 11.82
C PHE A 57 11.29 15.33 11.88
N ALA A 58 11.86 14.66 12.89
CA ALA A 58 13.30 14.52 13.04
C ALA A 58 13.94 13.88 11.79
N ALA A 59 13.39 12.74 11.32
CA ALA A 59 13.92 12.05 10.15
C ALA A 59 13.85 12.90 8.88
N VAL A 60 12.74 13.60 8.66
CA VAL A 60 12.57 14.45 7.46
C VAL A 60 13.51 15.67 7.50
N ILE A 61 13.78 16.21 8.69
CA ILE A 61 14.75 17.30 8.88
C ILE A 61 16.17 16.79 8.62
N ASP A 62 16.54 15.62 9.15
CA ASP A 62 17.84 14.99 8.88
C ASP A 62 18.05 14.79 7.38
N ASP A 63 17.07 14.20 6.67
CA ASP A 63 17.11 13.99 5.23
C ASP A 63 17.25 15.31 4.44
N ALA A 64 16.60 16.38 4.90
CA ALA A 64 16.75 17.70 4.28
C ALA A 64 18.14 18.28 4.52
N LEU A 65 18.68 18.19 5.74
CA LEU A 65 20.03 18.67 6.05
C LEU A 65 21.09 17.88 5.27
N ASP A 66 20.98 16.57 5.19
CA ASP A 66 21.89 15.72 4.41
C ASP A 66 21.89 16.09 2.93
N ARG A 67 20.77 16.54 2.40
CA ARG A 67 20.62 16.94 0.99
C ARG A 67 21.19 18.32 0.70
N TYR A 68 20.99 19.29 1.59
CA TYR A 68 21.35 20.69 1.37
C TYR A 68 22.62 21.14 2.09
N CYS A 69 23.05 20.40 3.14
CA CYS A 69 24.25 20.69 3.93
C CYS A 69 25.29 19.55 3.81
N VAL A 70 25.62 19.18 2.57
CA VAL A 70 26.45 17.98 2.24
C VAL A 70 27.88 18.08 2.75
N THR A 71 28.42 19.28 2.96
CA THR A 71 29.82 19.51 3.34
C THR A 71 29.93 19.99 4.79
N GLU A 72 31.11 19.80 5.40
CA GLU A 72 31.43 20.37 6.73
C GLU A 72 31.59 21.89 6.67
N HIS A 73 31.70 22.49 5.47
CA HIS A 73 31.90 23.92 5.28
C HIS A 73 30.58 24.61 5.02
N LYS A 74 30.17 25.49 5.91
CA LYS A 74 28.93 26.27 5.82
C LYS A 74 28.81 27.08 4.50
N GLU A 75 29.93 27.51 3.93
CA GLU A 75 29.97 28.31 2.70
C GLU A 75 29.43 27.55 1.49
N ASP A 76 29.43 26.19 1.56
CA ASP A 76 28.95 25.31 0.50
C ASP A 76 27.48 24.84 0.71
N TRP A 77 26.83 25.28 1.79
CA TRP A 77 25.46 24.89 2.09
C TRP A 77 24.45 25.64 1.24
N ASP A 78 23.46 24.94 0.71
CA ASP A 78 22.34 25.53 0.00
C ASP A 78 21.19 25.89 0.98
N LEU A 79 21.38 26.98 1.74
CA LEU A 79 20.40 27.42 2.74
C LEU A 79 19.10 27.97 2.14
N GLU A 80 19.13 28.49 0.88
CA GLU A 80 17.91 28.88 0.18
C GLU A 80 17.09 27.68 -0.25
N GLY A 81 17.74 26.64 -0.77
CA GLY A 81 17.12 25.36 -1.09
C GLY A 81 16.52 24.70 0.14
N LEU A 82 17.28 24.68 1.26
CA LEU A 82 16.81 24.15 2.54
C LEU A 82 15.57 24.91 3.05
N ALA A 83 15.62 26.24 3.08
CA ALA A 83 14.47 27.06 3.51
C ALA A 83 13.22 26.78 2.67
N THR A 84 13.38 26.63 1.35
CA THR A 84 12.28 26.31 0.44
C THR A 84 11.72 24.90 0.72
N ALA A 85 12.60 23.92 0.95
CA ALA A 85 12.20 22.55 1.27
C ALA A 85 11.43 22.48 2.61
N LEU A 86 11.92 23.17 3.64
CA LEU A 86 11.26 23.24 4.95
C LEU A 86 9.90 23.93 4.88
N GLN A 87 9.77 25.01 4.11
CA GLN A 87 8.47 25.68 3.89
C GLN A 87 7.44 24.82 3.17
N ALA A 88 7.89 23.87 2.35
CA ALA A 88 7.01 22.90 1.69
C ALA A 88 6.49 21.81 2.64
N LEU A 89 7.21 21.55 3.74
CA LEU A 89 6.83 20.55 4.75
C LEU A 89 5.83 21.08 5.77
N TRP A 90 6.04 22.32 6.26
CA TRP A 90 5.08 22.98 7.16
C TRP A 90 4.96 24.48 6.87
N PRO A 91 3.78 25.09 7.12
CA PRO A 91 3.46 26.44 6.67
C PRO A 91 4.14 27.56 7.46
N GLN A 92 5.08 27.26 8.34
CA GLN A 92 5.82 28.26 9.09
C GLN A 92 6.92 28.87 8.22
N ARG A 93 7.03 30.22 8.25
CA ARG A 93 8.04 30.90 7.46
C ARG A 93 9.44 30.68 8.07
N VAL A 94 10.26 29.92 7.37
CA VAL A 94 11.68 29.76 7.65
C VAL A 94 12.45 30.64 6.65
N GLU A 95 13.18 31.64 7.13
CA GLU A 95 14.00 32.46 6.24
C GLU A 95 15.45 31.95 6.22
N SER A 96 16.08 32.00 5.06
CA SER A 96 17.49 31.62 4.89
C SER A 96 18.41 32.43 5.82
N SER A 97 18.07 33.72 6.07
CA SER A 97 18.77 34.60 7.01
C SER A 97 18.76 34.11 8.45
N ASP A 98 17.75 33.32 8.86
CA ASP A 98 17.70 32.73 10.20
C ASP A 98 18.58 31.48 10.26
N LEU A 99 18.61 30.69 9.17
CA LEU A 99 19.47 29.51 9.05
C LEU A 99 20.97 29.89 9.00
N GLU A 100 21.29 31.03 8.38
CA GLU A 100 22.66 31.57 8.33
C GLU A 100 23.29 31.90 9.69
N LYS A 101 22.50 32.04 10.75
CA LYS A 101 23.00 32.35 12.09
C LYS A 101 23.75 31.18 12.73
N HIS A 102 23.47 29.95 12.30
CA HIS A 102 24.05 28.74 12.83
C HIS A 102 25.38 28.41 12.15
N GLN A 103 26.35 27.93 12.92
CA GLN A 103 27.71 27.68 12.44
C GLN A 103 27.97 26.18 12.17
N ASP A 104 27.17 25.32 12.78
CA ASP A 104 27.30 23.87 12.71
C ASP A 104 25.96 23.24 12.31
N VAL A 105 26.01 22.10 11.61
CA VAL A 105 24.83 21.32 11.20
C VAL A 105 23.99 20.91 12.41
N ASN A 106 24.63 20.57 13.53
CA ASN A 106 23.89 20.19 14.76
C ASN A 106 23.13 21.38 15.35
N GLU A 107 23.73 22.59 15.37
CA GLU A 107 23.02 23.80 15.81
C GLU A 107 21.84 24.12 14.90
N LEU A 108 22.03 23.92 13.59
CA LEU A 108 21.01 24.11 12.59
C LEU A 108 19.87 23.09 12.77
N TYR A 109 20.20 21.82 12.97
CA TYR A 109 19.23 20.76 13.28
C TYR A 109 18.38 21.11 14.51
N GLU A 110 19.03 21.45 15.64
CA GLU A 110 18.33 21.78 16.89
C GLU A 110 17.40 22.99 16.71
N ALA A 111 17.82 24.00 15.95
CA ALA A 111 17.00 25.18 15.68
C ALA A 111 15.78 24.85 14.80
N VAL A 112 15.97 24.07 13.73
CA VAL A 112 14.89 23.63 12.83
C VAL A 112 13.94 22.69 13.57
N MET A 113 14.46 21.74 14.33
CA MET A 113 13.67 20.81 15.12
C MET A 113 12.87 21.52 16.21
N GLY A 114 13.48 22.49 16.91
CA GLY A 114 12.78 23.32 17.89
C GLY A 114 11.62 24.10 17.28
N ASN A 115 11.81 24.64 16.09
CA ASN A 115 10.76 25.31 15.31
C ASN A 115 9.62 24.34 14.93
N ALA A 116 9.96 23.15 14.44
CA ALA A 116 9.00 22.13 14.06
C ALA A 116 8.16 21.63 15.25
N ILE A 117 8.81 21.40 16.41
CA ILE A 117 8.12 21.00 17.66
C ILE A 117 7.18 22.11 18.12
N GLN A 118 7.62 23.36 18.14
CA GLN A 118 6.79 24.49 18.53
C GLN A 118 5.56 24.63 17.60
N PHE A 119 5.75 24.47 16.30
CA PHE A 119 4.67 24.44 15.34
C PHE A 119 3.68 23.31 15.64
N TYR A 120 4.18 22.10 15.83
CA TYR A 120 3.37 20.92 16.12
C TYR A 120 2.57 21.08 17.43
N GLU A 121 3.20 21.58 18.50
CA GLU A 121 2.53 21.85 19.78
C GLU A 121 1.46 22.92 19.68
N SER A 122 1.67 23.96 18.86
CA SER A 122 0.63 24.97 18.60
C SER A 122 -0.58 24.36 17.91
N ARG A 123 -0.36 23.46 16.94
CA ARG A 123 -1.43 22.73 16.25
C ARG A 123 -2.17 21.78 17.18
N GLU A 124 -1.46 21.07 18.05
CA GLU A 124 -2.05 20.19 19.06
C GLU A 124 -2.95 20.97 20.04
N GLN A 125 -2.55 22.21 20.42
CA GLN A 125 -3.37 23.08 21.26
C GLN A 125 -4.65 23.57 20.52
N GLU A 126 -4.56 23.88 19.25
CA GLU A 126 -5.69 24.29 18.42
C GLU A 126 -6.72 23.18 18.25
N LEU A 127 -6.26 21.96 17.99
CA LEU A 127 -7.08 20.79 17.63
C LEU A 127 -7.57 19.98 18.84
N THR A 128 -6.95 20.13 19.98
CA THR A 128 -6.94 19.24 21.15
C THR A 128 -6.12 17.95 20.91
N PRO A 129 -5.47 17.40 21.96
CA PRO A 129 -4.62 16.21 21.81
C PRO A 129 -5.36 14.99 21.26
N ASP A 130 -6.59 14.76 21.70
CA ASP A 130 -7.38 13.58 21.27
C ASP A 130 -7.73 13.64 19.77
N VAL A 131 -8.13 14.81 19.29
CA VAL A 131 -8.41 15.02 17.85
C VAL A 131 -7.14 14.91 17.04
N MET A 132 -6.03 15.47 17.53
CA MET A 132 -4.73 15.38 16.86
C MET A 132 -4.30 13.92 16.68
N ARG A 133 -4.39 13.07 17.72
CA ARG A 133 -4.10 11.62 17.62
C ARG A 133 -4.96 10.90 16.58
N GLN A 134 -6.25 11.22 16.54
CA GLN A 134 -7.14 10.62 15.53
C GLN A 134 -6.76 11.03 14.10
N VAL A 135 -6.45 12.30 13.91
CA VAL A 135 -6.03 12.86 12.62
C VAL A 135 -4.72 12.22 12.16
N GLU A 136 -3.71 12.16 13.02
CA GLU A 136 -2.42 11.51 12.74
C GLU A 136 -2.60 10.06 12.32
N GLY A 137 -3.40 9.28 13.07
CA GLY A 137 -3.68 7.90 12.75
C GLY A 137 -4.36 7.72 11.38
N GLN A 138 -5.35 8.54 11.07
CA GLN A 138 -6.07 8.48 9.79
C GLN A 138 -5.16 8.86 8.61
N ILE A 139 -4.37 9.93 8.76
CA ILE A 139 -3.42 10.37 7.72
C ILE A 139 -2.37 9.30 7.48
N MET A 140 -1.73 8.78 8.56
CA MET A 140 -0.70 7.77 8.44
C MET A 140 -1.21 6.49 7.76
N LEU A 141 -2.38 5.98 8.15
CA LEU A 141 -2.98 4.80 7.52
C LEU A 141 -3.25 5.03 6.03
N ARG A 142 -3.78 6.20 5.66
CA ARG A 142 -4.09 6.54 4.27
C ARG A 142 -2.83 6.59 3.41
N ILE A 143 -1.79 7.27 3.89
CA ILE A 143 -0.51 7.40 3.18
C ILE A 143 0.16 6.03 3.06
N LEU A 144 0.23 5.27 4.16
CA LEU A 144 0.84 3.96 4.20
C LEU A 144 0.17 2.99 3.21
N ASP A 145 -1.17 2.95 3.18
CA ASP A 145 -1.93 2.10 2.28
C ASP A 145 -1.72 2.51 0.81
N GLN A 146 -1.63 3.81 0.52
CA GLN A 146 -1.39 4.31 -0.84
C GLN A 146 0.04 3.99 -1.29
N ARG A 147 1.05 4.38 -0.50
CA ARG A 147 2.46 4.16 -0.84
C ARG A 147 2.83 2.69 -0.94
N TRP A 148 2.25 1.86 -0.07
CA TRP A 148 2.42 0.40 -0.14
C TRP A 148 1.86 -0.18 -1.42
N ARG A 149 0.69 0.26 -1.87
CA ARG A 149 0.09 -0.16 -3.15
C ARG A 149 0.98 0.20 -4.33
N ASP A 150 1.48 1.43 -4.37
CA ASP A 150 2.36 1.92 -5.43
C ASP A 150 3.69 1.14 -5.43
N HIS A 151 4.21 0.82 -4.24
CA HIS A 151 5.41 0.00 -4.09
C HIS A 151 5.21 -1.43 -4.62
N LEU A 152 4.07 -2.06 -4.36
CA LEU A 152 3.76 -3.38 -4.91
C LEU A 152 3.81 -3.38 -6.44
N TYR A 153 3.24 -2.37 -7.09
CA TYR A 153 3.35 -2.23 -8.56
C TYR A 153 4.79 -2.05 -9.02
N SER A 154 5.58 -1.26 -8.31
CA SER A 154 6.99 -1.03 -8.63
C SER A 154 7.81 -2.32 -8.47
N MET A 155 7.54 -3.12 -7.43
CA MET A 155 8.18 -4.41 -7.21
C MET A 155 7.78 -5.45 -8.27
N ASP A 156 6.52 -5.48 -8.70
CA ASP A 156 6.10 -6.35 -9.81
C ASP A 156 6.83 -5.99 -11.11
N TYR A 157 6.97 -4.70 -11.40
CA TYR A 157 7.76 -4.24 -12.55
C TYR A 157 9.25 -4.62 -12.45
N LEU A 158 9.85 -4.48 -11.27
CA LEU A 158 11.22 -4.93 -11.02
C LEU A 158 11.36 -6.44 -11.25
N LYS A 159 10.38 -7.24 -10.80
CA LYS A 159 10.34 -8.71 -10.94
C LYS A 159 10.37 -9.14 -12.41
N GLU A 160 9.65 -8.44 -13.28
CA GLU A 160 9.65 -8.74 -14.72
C GLU A 160 11.03 -8.57 -15.37
N GLY A 161 11.78 -7.54 -14.93
CA GLY A 161 13.09 -7.19 -15.52
C GLY A 161 14.30 -7.78 -14.82
N ILE A 162 14.17 -8.34 -13.63
CA ILE A 162 15.32 -8.70 -12.77
C ILE A 162 16.22 -9.79 -13.37
N HIS A 163 15.66 -10.71 -14.15
CA HIS A 163 16.42 -11.78 -14.80
C HIS A 163 17.41 -11.25 -15.84
N LEU A 164 17.19 -10.05 -16.41
CA LEU A 164 18.11 -9.40 -17.35
C LEU A 164 19.44 -9.01 -16.70
N ARG A 165 19.47 -8.89 -15.35
CA ARG A 165 20.70 -8.61 -14.59
C ARG A 165 21.77 -9.72 -14.80
N ALA A 166 21.33 -10.95 -15.13
CA ALA A 166 22.24 -12.05 -15.47
C ALA A 166 23.08 -11.77 -16.72
N MET A 167 22.60 -10.95 -17.67
CA MET A 167 23.38 -10.55 -18.85
C MET A 167 24.60 -9.70 -18.45
N GLY A 168 24.50 -8.95 -17.35
CA GLY A 168 25.62 -8.20 -16.74
C GLY A 168 26.45 -9.01 -15.75
N GLN A 169 26.37 -10.35 -15.78
CA GLN A 169 27.07 -11.26 -14.86
C GLN A 169 26.71 -11.06 -13.37
N LYS A 170 25.57 -10.42 -13.09
CA LYS A 170 25.07 -10.23 -11.74
C LYS A 170 24.08 -11.35 -11.37
N ASN A 171 24.07 -11.73 -10.11
CA ASN A 171 23.10 -12.70 -9.62
C ASN A 171 21.72 -12.03 -9.48
N PRO A 172 20.68 -12.46 -10.25
CA PRO A 172 19.36 -11.81 -10.21
C PRO A 172 18.72 -11.80 -8.83
N LEU A 173 18.92 -12.83 -8.01
CA LEU A 173 18.37 -12.88 -6.66
C LEU A 173 19.02 -11.83 -5.74
N THR A 174 20.33 -11.67 -5.81
CA THR A 174 21.05 -10.67 -5.01
C THR A 174 20.66 -9.25 -5.41
N GLU A 175 20.53 -9.00 -6.74
CA GLU A 175 20.04 -7.71 -7.23
C GLU A 175 18.59 -7.46 -6.84
N TRP A 176 17.73 -8.48 -6.88
CA TRP A 176 16.35 -8.39 -6.40
C TRP A 176 16.28 -7.97 -4.92
N GLN A 177 17.10 -8.61 -4.08
CA GLN A 177 17.13 -8.28 -2.65
C GLN A 177 17.62 -6.84 -2.43
N ARG A 178 18.70 -6.44 -3.12
CA ARG A 178 19.29 -5.11 -2.99
C ARG A 178 18.36 -4.02 -3.53
N GLU A 179 17.91 -4.14 -4.78
CA GLU A 179 17.05 -3.13 -5.42
C GLU A 179 15.69 -3.06 -4.69
N GLY A 180 15.13 -4.20 -4.27
CA GLY A 180 13.88 -4.25 -3.52
C GLY A 180 13.99 -3.61 -2.13
N PHE A 181 15.15 -3.70 -1.47
CA PHE A 181 15.41 -3.02 -0.20
C PHE A 181 15.51 -1.49 -0.41
N GLU A 182 16.31 -1.04 -1.39
CA GLU A 182 16.47 0.38 -1.73
C GLU A 182 15.13 1.03 -2.09
N MET A 183 14.28 0.32 -2.87
CA MET A 183 12.95 0.80 -3.23
C MET A 183 12.03 0.88 -2.00
N PHE A 184 12.13 -0.06 -1.07
CA PHE A 184 11.34 -0.05 0.16
C PHE A 184 11.75 1.08 1.10
N GLU A 185 13.06 1.34 1.27
CA GLU A 185 13.56 2.49 2.03
C GLU A 185 13.05 3.81 1.43
N THR A 186 13.19 4.00 0.12
CA THR A 186 12.67 5.18 -0.59
C THR A 186 11.16 5.37 -0.40
N MET A 187 10.41 4.27 -0.40
CA MET A 187 8.97 4.32 -0.12
C MET A 187 8.70 4.76 1.32
N MET A 188 9.45 4.23 2.31
CA MET A 188 9.28 4.61 3.71
C MET A 188 9.65 6.08 3.97
N ASP A 189 10.69 6.60 3.31
CA ASP A 189 11.06 8.02 3.37
C ASP A 189 9.95 8.90 2.78
N SER A 190 9.37 8.47 1.65
CA SER A 190 8.21 9.15 1.06
C SER A 190 6.99 9.13 1.98
N VAL A 191 6.78 8.05 2.76
CA VAL A 191 5.69 7.98 3.76
C VAL A 191 5.92 9.02 4.87
N ARG A 192 7.17 9.16 5.37
CA ARG A 192 7.51 10.14 6.41
C ARG A 192 7.32 11.57 5.92
N GLU A 193 7.84 11.89 4.73
CA GLU A 193 7.73 13.22 4.12
C GLU A 193 6.26 13.61 3.89
N ASP A 194 5.49 12.73 3.25
CA ASP A 194 4.05 12.95 3.04
C ASP A 194 3.31 13.11 4.36
N PHE A 195 3.61 12.29 5.36
CA PHE A 195 2.96 12.36 6.67
C PHE A 195 3.18 13.72 7.33
N VAL A 196 4.44 14.18 7.44
CA VAL A 196 4.79 15.49 8.00
C VAL A 196 4.06 16.59 7.24
N LYS A 197 4.08 16.55 5.92
CA LYS A 197 3.42 17.53 5.06
C LYS A 197 1.91 17.57 5.29
N TYR A 198 1.22 16.42 5.27
CA TYR A 198 -0.24 16.39 5.43
C TYR A 198 -0.67 16.77 6.84
N VAL A 199 0.02 16.29 7.90
CA VAL A 199 -0.28 16.67 9.29
C VAL A 199 -0.09 18.16 9.51
N SER A 200 0.92 18.76 8.88
CA SER A 200 1.22 20.19 9.02
C SER A 200 0.23 21.11 8.29
N HIS A 201 -0.35 20.64 7.19
CA HIS A 201 -1.24 21.46 6.36
C HIS A 201 -2.73 21.15 6.56
N ILE A 202 -3.08 20.34 7.55
CA ILE A 202 -4.50 20.04 7.80
C ILE A 202 -5.23 21.27 8.34
N GLU A 203 -6.34 21.60 7.70
CA GLU A 203 -7.27 22.64 8.15
C GLU A 203 -8.57 21.97 8.58
N ILE A 204 -9.04 22.29 9.79
CA ILE A 204 -10.38 21.88 10.21
C ILE A 204 -11.36 22.89 9.61
N SER A 205 -12.18 22.43 8.69
CA SER A 205 -13.32 23.19 8.19
C SER A 205 -14.51 22.96 9.13
N ASP A 206 -14.88 23.96 9.89
CA ASP A 206 -16.11 23.98 10.70
C ASP A 206 -17.39 24.07 9.84
N ASN A 207 -17.34 23.63 8.59
CA ASN A 207 -18.47 23.72 7.68
C ASN A 207 -19.40 22.51 7.89
N PRO A 208 -20.62 22.70 8.46
CA PRO A 208 -21.55 21.59 8.72
C PRO A 208 -22.16 20.97 7.44
N GLU A 209 -21.79 21.46 6.24
CA GLU A 209 -22.28 20.92 4.97
C GLU A 209 -21.55 19.63 4.51
N THR A 210 -20.41 19.25 5.14
CA THR A 210 -19.67 18.02 4.77
C THR A 210 -20.14 16.76 5.50
N ASP A 211 -21.12 16.85 6.40
CA ASP A 211 -21.71 15.65 7.03
C ASP A 211 -22.50 14.76 6.06
N ASN A 212 -22.77 15.24 4.84
CA ASN A 212 -23.38 14.39 3.80
C ASN A 212 -22.37 13.46 3.11
N GLU A 213 -21.06 13.73 3.16
CA GLU A 213 -20.06 12.81 2.63
C GLU A 213 -19.72 11.68 3.63
N LYS A 214 -19.88 11.89 4.94
CA LYS A 214 -19.71 10.82 5.94
C LYS A 214 -20.76 9.70 5.79
N ASN A 215 -21.97 10.03 5.32
CA ASN A 215 -23.01 9.03 5.07
C ASN A 215 -22.80 8.19 3.79
N THR A 216 -21.95 8.61 2.88
CA THR A 216 -21.59 7.81 1.70
C THR A 216 -20.44 6.82 1.96
N LEU A 217 -19.60 7.08 2.98
CA LEU A 217 -18.53 6.16 3.38
C LEU A 217 -19.03 4.98 4.23
N ASP A 218 -20.11 5.16 4.98
CA ASP A 218 -20.72 4.09 5.80
C ASP A 218 -21.56 3.11 4.97
N GLN A 219 -21.94 3.48 3.74
CA GLN A 219 -22.60 2.56 2.80
C GLN A 219 -21.65 1.70 1.97
N SER A 220 -20.34 1.95 2.02
CA SER A 220 -19.33 1.14 1.31
C SER A 220 -18.84 -0.09 2.10
N GLN A 221 -19.42 -0.40 3.26
CA GLN A 221 -19.11 -1.63 4.02
C GLN A 221 -19.65 -2.93 3.39
N ASN A 222 -20.22 -2.83 2.18
CA ASN A 222 -20.67 -4.00 1.44
C ASN A 222 -19.88 -4.23 0.12
N VAL A 223 -18.58 -4.01 0.15
CA VAL A 223 -17.70 -4.43 -0.94
C VAL A 223 -17.47 -5.93 -0.81
N GLN A 224 -18.34 -6.71 -1.45
CA GLN A 224 -18.05 -8.11 -1.74
C GLN A 224 -16.81 -8.17 -2.65
N TYR A 225 -15.77 -8.82 -2.16
CA TYR A 225 -14.65 -9.27 -2.96
C TYR A 225 -15.16 -10.32 -3.95
N SER A 226 -15.55 -9.93 -5.16
CA SER A 226 -15.72 -10.86 -6.26
C SER A 226 -14.41 -10.88 -7.08
N GLY A 227 -13.98 -12.11 -7.40
CA GLY A 227 -12.71 -12.35 -8.03
C GLY A 227 -12.57 -11.76 -9.43
N THR A 228 -11.42 -11.94 -9.98
CA THR A 228 -10.74 -11.41 -11.16
C THR A 228 -11.53 -11.25 -12.48
N ASP A 229 -12.83 -11.52 -12.52
CA ASP A 229 -13.63 -11.48 -13.77
C ASP A 229 -14.29 -10.11 -14.05
N GLU A 230 -14.31 -9.16 -13.08
CA GLU A 230 -14.96 -7.85 -13.27
C GLU A 230 -14.08 -6.78 -13.94
N ILE A 231 -12.76 -7.01 -14.05
CA ILE A 231 -11.87 -6.03 -14.72
C ILE A 231 -12.13 -5.98 -16.23
N ALA A 232 -12.65 -7.07 -16.81
CA ALA A 232 -12.97 -7.12 -18.25
C ALA A 232 -14.28 -6.38 -18.61
N SER A 233 -15.24 -6.28 -17.68
CA SER A 233 -16.53 -5.62 -17.95
C SER A 233 -16.46 -4.09 -17.78
N GLY A 234 -15.61 -3.58 -16.87
CA GLY A 234 -15.41 -2.15 -16.69
C GLY A 234 -14.74 -1.45 -17.88
N ALA A 235 -13.83 -2.14 -18.57
CA ALA A 235 -13.15 -1.62 -19.76
C ALA A 235 -14.09 -1.49 -20.96
N LEU A 236 -15.10 -2.36 -21.09
CA LEU A 236 -16.09 -2.31 -22.16
C LEU A 236 -17.15 -1.20 -21.94
N ALA A 237 -17.47 -0.87 -20.69
CA ALA A 237 -18.40 0.22 -20.37
C ALA A 237 -17.78 1.61 -20.66
N ALA A 238 -16.47 1.77 -20.48
CA ALA A 238 -15.78 3.03 -20.77
C ALA A 238 -15.65 3.33 -22.27
N ILE A 239 -15.70 2.31 -23.13
CA ILE A 239 -15.65 2.46 -24.59
C ILE A 239 -17.04 2.82 -25.16
N SER A 240 -18.11 2.50 -24.45
CA SER A 240 -19.50 2.76 -24.88
C SER A 240 -19.99 4.19 -24.63
N SER A 241 -19.32 4.97 -23.78
CA SER A 241 -19.72 6.34 -23.44
C SER A 241 -19.15 7.46 -24.31
N ASN A 242 -18.35 7.13 -25.36
CA ASN A 242 -17.77 8.12 -26.26
C ASN A 242 -18.43 8.05 -27.65
N LYS A 243 -19.76 8.26 -27.72
CA LYS A 243 -20.48 8.48 -28.97
C LYS A 243 -21.04 9.89 -29.03
N SER A 244 -20.24 10.79 -29.60
CA SER A 244 -20.78 11.92 -30.32
C SER A 244 -19.89 12.20 -31.53
N ALA A 245 -20.26 11.63 -32.66
CA ALA A 245 -20.22 12.21 -34.03
C ALA A 245 -20.53 11.17 -35.07
N GLY A 246 -21.63 11.38 -35.80
CA GLY A 246 -21.70 11.08 -37.25
C GLY A 246 -22.42 9.84 -37.72
N ALA A 247 -23.73 9.97 -37.93
CA ALA A 247 -24.51 9.67 -39.14
C ALA A 247 -24.55 8.25 -39.76
N LEU A 248 -25.81 7.75 -39.86
CA LEU A 248 -26.41 6.94 -40.92
C LEU A 248 -26.03 5.44 -41.01
N ILE A 249 -26.97 4.55 -40.72
CA ILE A 249 -27.68 3.68 -41.67
C ILE A 249 -28.79 2.89 -40.93
N ASP A 250 -29.91 2.75 -41.66
CA ASP A 250 -31.24 2.24 -41.33
C ASP A 250 -31.35 0.74 -40.95
N ASN A 251 -32.48 0.49 -40.22
CA ASN A 251 -33.36 -0.66 -40.27
C ASN A 251 -32.97 -2.02 -39.65
N ALA A 252 -33.63 -2.37 -38.55
CA ALA A 252 -34.65 -3.41 -38.43
C ALA A 252 -34.98 -3.75 -36.94
N PRO A 253 -36.04 -4.46 -36.61
CA PRO A 253 -37.00 -4.06 -35.59
C PRO A 253 -36.81 -4.70 -34.20
N ALA A 254 -37.46 -4.06 -33.23
CA ALA A 254 -37.56 -4.42 -31.83
C ALA A 254 -38.13 -5.81 -31.55
N VAL A 255 -37.51 -6.54 -30.63
CA VAL A 255 -38.18 -7.53 -29.77
C VAL A 255 -37.89 -7.14 -28.31
N VAL A 256 -38.95 -6.77 -27.65
CA VAL A 256 -39.00 -6.51 -26.22
C VAL A 256 -39.17 -7.85 -25.51
N GLU A 257 -38.22 -8.29 -24.70
CA GLU A 257 -38.49 -9.30 -23.69
C GLU A 257 -38.08 -8.75 -22.31
N GLU A 258 -39.10 -8.52 -21.49
CA GLU A 258 -39.01 -8.32 -20.06
C GLU A 258 -38.43 -9.56 -19.39
N SER A 259 -37.22 -9.50 -18.84
CA SER A 259 -36.74 -10.52 -17.93
C SER A 259 -36.80 -9.99 -16.49
N LYS A 260 -37.75 -10.52 -15.74
CA LYS A 260 -37.94 -10.33 -14.32
C LYS A 260 -36.66 -10.71 -13.54
N SER A 261 -36.19 -9.81 -12.71
CA SER A 261 -35.16 -10.01 -11.70
C SER A 261 -35.52 -11.18 -10.78
N ALA A 262 -34.89 -12.34 -10.95
CA ALA A 262 -34.94 -13.46 -10.03
C ALA A 262 -33.92 -13.24 -8.91
N LYS A 263 -34.39 -13.10 -7.68
CA LYS A 263 -33.57 -13.13 -6.47
C LYS A 263 -32.86 -14.47 -6.40
N GLN A 264 -31.53 -14.48 -6.49
CA GLN A 264 -30.71 -15.66 -6.22
C GLN A 264 -30.83 -16.01 -4.73
N GLN A 265 -31.46 -17.14 -4.46
CA GLN A 265 -31.46 -17.75 -3.12
C GLN A 265 -30.13 -18.48 -2.93
N THR A 266 -29.49 -18.24 -1.80
CA THR A 266 -28.27 -18.96 -1.38
C THR A 266 -28.61 -20.45 -1.23
N VAL A 267 -28.02 -21.29 -2.09
CA VAL A 267 -28.20 -22.75 -1.99
C VAL A 267 -27.34 -23.26 -0.82
N VAL A 268 -27.97 -23.60 0.29
CA VAL A 268 -27.33 -24.28 1.41
C VAL A 268 -27.17 -25.75 1.03
N LYS A 269 -25.93 -26.18 0.74
CA LYS A 269 -25.60 -27.59 0.45
C LYS A 269 -25.99 -28.47 1.62
N SER A 270 -26.71 -29.57 1.34
CA SER A 270 -27.07 -30.58 2.33
C SER A 270 -25.85 -31.31 2.90
N GLU A 271 -25.98 -31.97 4.04
CA GLU A 271 -24.89 -32.76 4.65
C GLU A 271 -24.39 -33.86 3.69
N PHE A 272 -25.25 -34.38 2.83
CA PHE A 272 -24.90 -35.38 1.83
C PHE A 272 -24.02 -34.79 0.72
N GLU A 273 -24.22 -33.55 0.32
CA GLU A 273 -23.41 -32.87 -0.68
C GLU A 273 -22.05 -32.39 -0.16
N LYS A 274 -21.92 -32.28 1.18
CA LYS A 274 -20.67 -31.91 1.85
C LYS A 274 -19.79 -33.12 2.17
N THR A 275 -20.34 -34.34 2.10
CA THR A 275 -19.65 -35.58 2.49
C THR A 275 -18.72 -36.07 1.38
N GLY A 276 -17.45 -36.26 1.69
CA GLY A 276 -16.46 -36.77 0.76
C GLY A 276 -16.73 -38.20 0.35
N ARG A 277 -16.36 -38.60 -0.87
CA ARG A 277 -16.62 -39.93 -1.44
C ARG A 277 -16.14 -41.10 -0.58
N ASN A 278 -15.10 -40.91 0.22
CA ASN A 278 -14.51 -41.94 1.09
C ASN A 278 -14.88 -41.81 2.57
N ASP A 279 -15.62 -40.76 2.95
CA ASP A 279 -16.04 -40.53 4.33
C ASP A 279 -17.17 -41.48 4.77
N PRO A 280 -17.37 -41.68 6.07
CA PRO A 280 -18.49 -42.46 6.56
C PRO A 280 -19.82 -41.81 6.15
N CYS A 281 -20.77 -42.68 5.72
CA CYS A 281 -22.04 -42.16 5.21
C CYS A 281 -22.87 -41.51 6.34
N PRO A 282 -23.41 -40.29 6.19
CA PRO A 282 -24.18 -39.61 7.21
C PRO A 282 -25.52 -40.32 7.55
N CYS A 283 -25.94 -41.31 6.76
CA CYS A 283 -27.10 -42.12 7.09
C CYS A 283 -26.91 -43.12 8.27
N GLY A 284 -25.73 -43.18 8.90
CA GLY A 284 -25.44 -44.03 10.04
C GLY A 284 -25.19 -45.52 9.72
N SER A 285 -25.07 -45.90 8.44
CA SER A 285 -24.88 -47.28 8.02
C SER A 285 -23.50 -47.88 8.27
N GLY A 286 -22.52 -47.04 8.72
CA GLY A 286 -21.12 -47.45 8.93
C GLY A 286 -20.31 -47.73 7.66
N LYS A 287 -20.93 -47.58 6.47
CA LYS A 287 -20.28 -47.79 5.17
C LYS A 287 -19.76 -46.46 4.63
N LYS A 288 -18.74 -46.53 3.74
CA LYS A 288 -18.25 -45.34 3.03
C LYS A 288 -19.34 -44.75 2.14
N PHE A 289 -19.39 -43.41 2.00
CA PHE A 289 -20.44 -42.73 1.24
C PHE A 289 -20.63 -43.29 -0.18
N LYS A 290 -19.54 -43.56 -0.92
CA LYS A 290 -19.56 -44.18 -2.25
C LYS A 290 -20.17 -45.61 -2.32
N GLN A 291 -20.30 -46.29 -1.21
CA GLN A 291 -20.85 -47.64 -1.12
C GLN A 291 -22.24 -47.68 -0.49
N CYS A 292 -22.80 -46.50 -0.19
CA CYS A 292 -24.12 -46.35 0.42
C CYS A 292 -24.95 -45.31 -0.35
N CYS A 293 -25.13 -44.11 0.19
CA CYS A 293 -25.99 -43.10 -0.38
C CYS A 293 -25.35 -42.29 -1.55
N GLY A 294 -24.06 -42.42 -1.75
CA GLY A 294 -23.31 -41.77 -2.84
C GLY A 294 -23.03 -42.70 -4.04
N ARG A 295 -23.87 -43.73 -4.25
CA ARG A 295 -23.72 -44.72 -5.34
C ARG A 295 -24.35 -44.20 -6.65
#